data_cff7cc36b17d4fdb7b1aa9d4e47b686b
#
_entry.id   cff7cc36b17d4fdb7b1aa9d4e47b686b
#
_cell.length_a   1.000
_cell.length_b   1.000
_cell.length_c   1.000
_cell.angle_alpha   90.00
_cell.angle_beta   90.00
_cell.angle_gamma   90.00
#
_symmetry.space_group_name_H-M   'P 1'
#
loop_
_entity.id
_entity.type
_entity.pdbx_description
1 polymer ?
#
loop_
_entity_poly.entity_id
_entity_poly.type
_entity_poly.pdbx_seq_one_letter_code
_entity_poly.pdbx_strand_id
1 'polypeptide(L)'
;LLYTYTGRRTQWAVAVGILIGYYLLLRFCIAPDAPAGAGHFSLEGNIVSYVDRLIMPNHILSKGVYDPEGILSTIPAIVTALLGMFTGRYVKESEDSGNRKTLTMLAAAAIMAVTAIVWNNWFPVNKKLWTSTFVLAAGAWSLGIFALFYYLIDVRGWRKGVLFFQVIGMNSITIYMAMRIVSFPSISKFFLGGLAGIVPENVGSLILQT
;
A
#
# COMPACT_ATOMS: atom_id res chain seq x y z
N LEU A 1 4.59 -18.52 6.64
CA LEU A 1 5.81 -19.27 6.96
C LEU A 1 6.78 -18.42 7.80
N LEU A 2 7.33 -17.30 7.29
CA LEU A 2 8.29 -16.47 8.03
C LEU A 2 7.79 -16.09 9.43
N TYR A 3 6.56 -15.56 9.52
CA TYR A 3 5.97 -15.14 10.79
C TYR A 3 5.76 -16.28 11.78
N THR A 4 5.45 -17.46 11.29
CA THR A 4 5.11 -18.64 12.12
C THR A 4 6.34 -19.38 12.63
N TYR A 5 7.38 -19.46 11.80
CA TYR A 5 8.54 -20.32 12.06
C TYR A 5 9.80 -19.56 12.50
N THR A 6 9.78 -18.23 12.56
CA THR A 6 10.94 -17.44 12.97
C THR A 6 10.68 -16.55 14.17
N GLY A 7 11.75 -16.27 14.93
CA GLY A 7 11.69 -15.39 16.09
C GLY A 7 11.54 -13.92 15.70
N ARG A 8 11.10 -13.09 16.65
CA ARG A 8 10.91 -11.64 16.47
C ARG A 8 12.11 -10.93 15.86
N ARG A 9 13.31 -11.22 16.38
CA ARG A 9 14.55 -10.57 15.89
C ARG A 9 14.81 -10.88 14.43
N THR A 10 14.61 -12.14 14.04
CA THR A 10 14.77 -12.58 12.64
C THR A 10 13.76 -11.90 11.73
N GLN A 11 12.49 -11.79 12.15
CA GLN A 11 11.44 -11.12 11.37
C GLN A 11 11.78 -9.66 11.09
N TRP A 12 12.25 -8.92 12.11
CA TRP A 12 12.70 -7.53 11.93
C TRP A 12 13.94 -7.44 11.05
N ALA A 13 14.92 -8.32 11.25
CA ALA A 13 16.13 -8.35 10.43
C ALA A 13 15.79 -8.61 8.96
N VAL A 14 14.89 -9.54 8.68
CA VAL A 14 14.42 -9.83 7.32
C VAL A 14 13.66 -8.63 6.73
N ALA A 15 12.76 -8.00 7.50
CA ALA A 15 12.03 -6.82 7.02
C ALA A 15 12.99 -5.68 6.64
N VAL A 16 13.94 -5.35 7.50
CA VAL A 16 14.95 -4.32 7.22
C VAL A 16 15.86 -4.74 6.07
N GLY A 17 16.29 -6.01 6.06
CA GLY A 17 17.13 -6.57 4.99
C GLY A 17 16.44 -6.50 3.62
N ILE A 18 15.15 -6.79 3.55
CA ILE A 18 14.36 -6.64 2.32
C ILE A 18 14.31 -5.18 1.88
N LEU A 19 14.00 -4.23 2.78
CA LEU A 19 13.89 -2.82 2.42
C LEU A 19 15.21 -2.25 1.90
N ILE A 20 16.33 -2.58 2.55
CA ILE A 20 17.66 -2.14 2.14
C ILE A 20 18.08 -2.87 0.86
N GLY A 21 17.95 -4.19 0.80
CA GLY A 21 18.34 -4.99 -0.35
C GLY A 21 17.58 -4.60 -1.62
N TYR A 22 16.28 -4.32 -1.50
CA TYR A 22 15.46 -3.85 -2.63
C TYR A 22 15.89 -2.47 -3.13
N TYR A 23 16.24 -1.57 -2.21
CA TYR A 23 16.83 -0.27 -2.58
C TYR A 23 18.15 -0.45 -3.33
N LEU A 24 19.06 -1.28 -2.80
CA LEU A 24 20.35 -1.54 -3.42
C LEU A 24 20.18 -2.19 -4.80
N LEU A 25 19.27 -3.14 -4.93
CA LEU A 25 18.95 -3.77 -6.21
C LEU A 25 18.54 -2.72 -7.25
N LEU A 26 17.56 -1.88 -6.93
CA LEU A 26 17.08 -0.84 -7.85
C LEU A 26 18.10 0.27 -8.08
N ARG A 27 18.97 0.56 -7.12
CA ARG A 27 19.96 1.64 -7.23
C ARG A 27 21.16 1.26 -8.08
N PHE A 28 21.57 -0.01 -8.03
CA PHE A 28 22.80 -0.47 -8.70
C PHE A 28 22.55 -1.32 -9.94
N CYS A 29 21.35 -1.90 -10.10
CA CYS A 29 21.01 -2.68 -11.28
C CYS A 29 20.10 -1.88 -12.20
N ILE A 30 20.51 -1.72 -13.45
CA ILE A 30 19.70 -1.19 -14.55
C ILE A 30 19.24 -2.35 -15.43
N ALA A 31 18.09 -2.23 -16.07
CA ALA A 31 17.59 -3.23 -16.99
C ALA A 31 18.53 -3.34 -18.22
N PRO A 32 18.95 -4.54 -18.66
CA PRO A 32 19.76 -4.71 -19.86
C PRO A 32 19.10 -4.22 -21.17
N ASP A 33 17.77 -4.19 -21.19
CA ASP A 33 16.93 -3.72 -22.30
C ASP A 33 16.48 -2.26 -22.13
N ALA A 34 17.06 -1.53 -21.17
CA ALA A 34 16.70 -0.15 -20.88
C ALA A 34 16.95 0.76 -22.10
N PRO A 35 16.00 1.63 -22.48
CA PRO A 35 16.23 2.65 -23.48
C PRO A 35 17.37 3.58 -23.10
N ALA A 36 18.08 4.13 -24.09
CA ALA A 36 19.16 5.10 -23.83
C ALA A 36 18.63 6.29 -23.02
N GLY A 37 19.29 6.55 -21.87
CA GLY A 37 18.89 7.64 -20.95
C GLY A 37 17.83 7.25 -19.91
N ALA A 38 17.33 6.02 -19.89
CA ALA A 38 16.40 5.56 -18.87
C ALA A 38 17.08 5.51 -17.49
N GLY A 39 16.43 6.07 -16.47
CA GLY A 39 16.93 6.05 -15.09
C GLY A 39 16.64 4.73 -14.39
N HIS A 40 17.41 4.40 -13.35
CA HIS A 40 17.23 3.20 -12.52
C HIS A 40 15.83 3.04 -11.92
N PHE A 41 15.13 4.14 -11.68
CA PHE A 41 13.78 4.16 -11.07
C PHE A 41 12.68 4.44 -12.10
N SER A 42 13.02 4.54 -13.40
CA SER A 42 12.01 4.64 -14.46
C SER A 42 11.33 3.29 -14.66
N LEU A 43 10.10 3.28 -15.17
CA LEU A 43 9.35 2.05 -15.40
C LEU A 43 9.96 1.18 -16.49
N GLU A 44 10.68 1.78 -17.43
CA GLU A 44 11.32 1.11 -18.56
C GLU A 44 12.75 0.66 -18.24
N GLY A 45 13.47 1.41 -17.40
CA GLY A 45 14.88 1.17 -17.12
C GLY A 45 15.18 0.37 -15.86
N ASN A 46 14.19 0.08 -15.02
CA ASN A 46 14.45 -0.64 -13.77
C ASN A 46 14.51 -2.15 -13.96
N ILE A 47 15.35 -2.79 -13.15
CA ILE A 47 15.58 -4.24 -13.18
C ILE A 47 14.33 -5.06 -12.82
N VAL A 48 13.41 -4.51 -12.00
CA VAL A 48 12.18 -5.20 -11.57
C VAL A 48 11.27 -5.42 -12.77
N SER A 49 10.99 -4.35 -13.53
CA SER A 49 10.20 -4.45 -14.75
C SER A 49 10.87 -5.34 -15.82
N TYR A 50 12.21 -5.36 -15.89
CA TYR A 50 12.93 -6.26 -16.77
C TYR A 50 12.66 -7.73 -16.43
N VAL A 51 12.75 -8.10 -15.16
CA VAL A 51 12.48 -9.46 -14.71
C VAL A 51 11.04 -9.87 -15.02
N ASP A 52 10.09 -8.97 -14.81
CA ASP A 52 8.68 -9.22 -15.14
C ASP A 52 8.50 -9.43 -16.65
N ARG A 53 9.15 -8.61 -17.51
CA ARG A 53 9.14 -8.79 -18.99
C ARG A 53 9.78 -10.11 -19.42
N LEU A 54 10.83 -10.53 -18.72
CA LEU A 54 11.53 -11.78 -19.04
C LEU A 54 10.71 -13.03 -18.68
N ILE A 55 10.03 -13.00 -17.52
CA ILE A 55 9.31 -14.17 -16.99
C ILE A 55 7.88 -14.24 -17.53
N MET A 56 7.23 -13.08 -17.73
CA MET A 56 5.82 -12.99 -18.11
C MET A 56 5.60 -12.17 -19.40
N PRO A 57 6.25 -12.46 -20.54
CA PRO A 57 6.27 -11.57 -21.70
C PRO A 57 4.88 -11.26 -22.28
N ASN A 58 3.91 -12.15 -22.11
CA ASN A 58 2.55 -12.00 -22.69
C ASN A 58 1.47 -11.68 -21.65
N HIS A 59 1.82 -11.48 -20.37
CA HIS A 59 0.89 -11.31 -19.27
C HIS A 59 1.09 -9.98 -18.51
N ILE A 60 1.88 -9.07 -19.05
CA ILE A 60 2.17 -7.77 -18.43
C ILE A 60 0.95 -6.85 -18.57
N LEU A 61 0.39 -6.41 -17.43
CA LEU A 61 -0.82 -5.60 -17.35
C LEU A 61 -0.68 -4.21 -17.99
N SER A 62 0.48 -3.59 -17.92
CA SER A 62 0.68 -2.21 -18.38
C SER A 62 1.44 -2.14 -19.70
N LYS A 63 0.74 -2.35 -20.83
CA LYS A 63 1.24 -2.16 -22.21
C LYS A 63 2.60 -2.82 -22.50
N GLY A 64 2.93 -3.92 -21.81
CA GLY A 64 4.20 -4.63 -21.99
C GLY A 64 5.43 -3.96 -21.34
N VAL A 65 5.27 -2.87 -20.57
CA VAL A 65 6.39 -2.12 -20.00
C VAL A 65 6.71 -2.59 -18.57
N TYR A 66 5.71 -2.64 -17.69
CA TYR A 66 5.86 -3.07 -16.29
C TYR A 66 4.60 -3.74 -15.77
N ASP A 67 4.73 -4.54 -14.71
CA ASP A 67 3.59 -5.10 -14.00
C ASP A 67 3.53 -4.51 -12.58
N PRO A 68 2.42 -3.86 -12.19
CA PRO A 68 2.24 -3.35 -10.83
C PRO A 68 2.11 -4.48 -9.79
N GLU A 69 1.82 -5.71 -10.21
CA GLU A 69 1.74 -6.92 -9.39
C GLU A 69 2.87 -7.90 -9.72
N GLY A 70 4.03 -7.38 -10.12
CA GLY A 70 5.18 -8.14 -10.58
C GLY A 70 5.82 -9.03 -9.51
N ILE A 71 6.67 -9.95 -9.95
CA ILE A 71 7.29 -10.96 -9.09
C ILE A 71 8.23 -10.32 -8.07
N LEU A 72 9.13 -9.43 -8.51
CA LEU A 72 10.08 -8.79 -7.60
C LEU A 72 9.43 -7.74 -6.70
N SER A 73 8.39 -7.05 -7.16
CA SER A 73 7.63 -6.09 -6.35
C SER A 73 6.87 -6.75 -5.20
N THR A 74 6.62 -8.05 -5.28
CA THR A 74 6.06 -8.85 -4.18
C THR A 74 7.00 -8.94 -2.96
N ILE A 75 8.33 -8.85 -3.16
CA ILE A 75 9.31 -8.92 -2.07
C ILE A 75 9.11 -7.79 -1.04
N PRO A 76 9.12 -6.50 -1.41
CA PRO A 76 8.83 -5.44 -0.45
C PRO A 76 7.36 -5.45 0.04
N ALA A 77 6.40 -6.00 -0.70
CA ALA A 77 5.03 -6.19 -0.24
C ALA A 77 4.94 -7.14 0.97
N ILE A 78 5.85 -8.14 1.10
CA ILE A 78 5.98 -8.98 2.30
C ILE A 78 6.22 -8.11 3.54
N VAL A 79 7.03 -7.06 3.44
CA VAL A 79 7.30 -6.16 4.57
C VAL A 79 6.04 -5.41 4.97
N THR A 80 5.22 -4.98 4.02
CA THR A 80 3.92 -4.36 4.33
C THR A 80 3.03 -5.30 5.16
N ALA A 81 2.97 -6.58 4.79
CA ALA A 81 2.24 -7.58 5.57
C ALA A 81 2.85 -7.81 6.97
N LEU A 82 4.19 -7.88 7.08
CA LEU A 82 4.89 -8.02 8.36
C LEU A 82 4.61 -6.85 9.29
N LEU A 83 4.60 -5.62 8.80
CA LEU A 83 4.26 -4.43 9.60
C LEU A 83 2.86 -4.53 10.21
N GLY A 84 1.89 -4.98 9.41
CA GLY A 84 0.53 -5.25 9.90
C GLY A 84 0.50 -6.33 10.98
N MET A 85 1.23 -7.44 10.78
CA MET A 85 1.33 -8.53 11.76
C MET A 85 2.02 -8.08 13.06
N PHE A 86 3.07 -7.26 12.98
CA PHE A 86 3.74 -6.70 14.16
C PHE A 86 2.80 -5.79 14.95
N THR A 87 2.04 -4.96 14.26
CA THR A 87 1.03 -4.10 14.89
C THR A 87 -0.05 -4.91 15.58
N GLY A 88 -0.63 -5.91 14.89
CA GLY A 88 -1.65 -6.78 15.44
C GLY A 88 -1.15 -7.56 16.67
N ARG A 89 0.08 -8.09 16.61
CA ARG A 89 0.72 -8.75 17.74
C ARG A 89 0.91 -7.79 18.92
N TYR A 90 1.42 -6.58 18.67
CA TYR A 90 1.62 -5.59 19.72
C TYR A 90 0.31 -5.24 20.42
N VAL A 91 -0.75 -4.98 19.68
CA VAL A 91 -2.06 -4.66 20.24
C VAL A 91 -2.61 -5.81 21.08
N LYS A 92 -2.42 -7.06 20.63
CA LYS A 92 -2.98 -8.26 21.27
C LYS A 92 -2.17 -8.72 22.48
N GLU A 93 -0.85 -8.74 22.40
CA GLU A 93 0.04 -9.38 23.38
C GLU A 93 0.62 -8.39 24.40
N SER A 94 0.66 -7.08 24.09
CA SER A 94 1.20 -6.09 25.05
C SER A 94 0.24 -5.88 26.22
N GLU A 95 0.78 -5.80 27.41
CA GLU A 95 0.08 -5.44 28.66
C GLU A 95 -0.02 -3.92 28.86
N ASP A 96 0.50 -3.12 27.93
CA ASP A 96 0.44 -1.68 28.00
C ASP A 96 -1.01 -1.16 28.05
N SER A 97 -1.22 -0.05 28.75
CA SER A 97 -2.52 0.64 28.74
C SER A 97 -2.90 1.07 27.31
N GLY A 98 -4.20 1.20 27.04
CA GLY A 98 -4.69 1.62 25.72
C GLY A 98 -4.08 2.93 25.23
N ASN A 99 -3.93 3.93 26.12
CA ASN A 99 -3.27 5.20 25.78
C ASN A 99 -1.80 4.99 25.38
N ARG A 100 -1.07 4.13 26.10
CA ARG A 100 0.33 3.83 25.78
C ARG A 100 0.46 3.10 24.45
N LYS A 101 -0.41 2.13 24.19
CA LYS A 101 -0.46 1.45 22.88
C LYS A 101 -0.68 2.44 21.73
N THR A 102 -1.64 3.34 21.89
CA THR A 102 -1.92 4.40 20.90
C THR A 102 -0.69 5.28 20.66
N LEU A 103 -0.06 5.76 21.74
CA LEU A 103 1.11 6.63 21.63
C LEU A 103 2.29 5.93 20.97
N THR A 104 2.53 4.66 21.29
CA THR A 104 3.59 3.86 20.66
C THR A 104 3.34 3.65 19.17
N MET A 105 2.10 3.37 18.78
CA MET A 105 1.73 3.23 17.36
C MET A 105 1.88 4.55 16.60
N LEU A 106 1.46 5.68 17.20
CA LEU A 106 1.64 7.01 16.60
C LEU A 106 3.11 7.38 16.47
N ALA A 107 3.93 7.08 17.49
CA ALA A 107 5.37 7.31 17.44
C ALA A 107 6.04 6.47 16.33
N ALA A 108 5.67 5.19 16.22
CA ALA A 108 6.15 4.32 15.14
C ALA A 108 5.71 4.83 13.76
N ALA A 109 4.47 5.27 13.62
CA ALA A 109 3.97 5.88 12.37
C ALA A 109 4.77 7.15 12.02
N ALA A 110 5.03 8.02 12.99
CA ALA A 110 5.82 9.23 12.79
C ALA A 110 7.27 8.90 12.37
N ILE A 111 7.92 7.93 13.02
CA ILE A 111 9.27 7.49 12.64
C ILE A 111 9.29 6.95 11.20
N MET A 112 8.33 6.10 10.83
CA MET A 112 8.22 5.59 9.46
C MET A 112 7.99 6.72 8.45
N ALA A 113 7.12 7.70 8.77
CA ALA A 113 6.85 8.85 7.92
C ALA A 113 8.11 9.70 7.70
N VAL A 114 8.81 10.05 8.78
CA VAL A 114 10.06 10.82 8.70
C VAL A 114 11.12 10.06 7.89
N THR A 115 11.27 8.76 8.15
CA THR A 115 12.22 7.92 7.40
C THR A 115 11.86 7.90 5.91
N ALA A 116 10.58 7.76 5.57
CA ALA A 116 10.12 7.78 4.17
C ALA A 116 10.41 9.14 3.50
N ILE A 117 10.15 10.26 4.18
CA ILE A 117 10.39 11.61 3.67
C ILE A 117 11.89 11.84 3.44
N VAL A 118 12.73 11.51 4.41
CA VAL A 118 14.18 11.67 4.30
C VAL A 118 14.74 10.79 3.19
N TRP A 119 14.34 9.53 3.14
CA TRP A 119 14.82 8.57 2.15
C TRP A 119 14.32 8.86 0.74
N ASN A 120 13.18 9.54 0.59
CA ASN A 120 12.63 9.94 -0.71
C ASN A 120 13.57 10.81 -1.55
N ASN A 121 14.54 11.48 -0.93
CA ASN A 121 15.56 12.27 -1.66
C ASN A 121 16.49 11.39 -2.52
N TRP A 122 16.69 10.14 -2.14
CA TRP A 122 17.56 9.18 -2.86
C TRP A 122 16.78 8.04 -3.50
N PHE A 123 15.62 7.72 -2.96
CA PHE A 123 14.76 6.63 -3.41
C PHE A 123 13.31 7.10 -3.46
N PRO A 124 12.81 7.53 -4.63
CA PRO A 124 11.51 8.15 -4.75
C PRO A 124 10.38 7.19 -4.34
N VAL A 125 9.36 7.73 -3.68
CA VAL A 125 8.13 6.99 -3.36
C VAL A 125 7.42 6.64 -4.65
N ASN A 126 7.38 5.35 -4.98
CA ASN A 126 6.74 4.87 -6.19
C ASN A 126 5.90 3.60 -5.91
N LYS A 127 4.58 3.75 -6.02
CA LYS A 127 3.63 2.65 -5.85
C LYS A 127 3.79 1.58 -6.93
N LYS A 128 4.12 1.96 -8.16
CA LYS A 128 4.20 1.03 -9.30
C LYS A 128 5.37 0.05 -9.16
N LEU A 129 6.45 0.49 -8.51
CA LEU A 129 7.62 -0.34 -8.21
C LEU A 129 7.60 -0.90 -6.79
N TRP A 130 6.61 -0.55 -5.98
CA TRP A 130 6.51 -0.90 -4.56
C TRP A 130 7.79 -0.59 -3.79
N THR A 131 8.33 0.63 -3.99
CA THR A 131 9.61 1.02 -3.41
C THR A 131 9.60 0.94 -1.89
N SER A 132 10.77 0.75 -1.26
CA SER A 132 10.88 0.67 0.21
C SER A 132 10.37 1.94 0.89
N THR A 133 10.57 3.10 0.26
CA THR A 133 10.00 4.38 0.70
C THR A 133 8.48 4.40 0.62
N PHE A 134 7.89 3.77 -0.42
CA PHE A 134 6.44 3.59 -0.51
C PHE A 134 5.90 2.69 0.60
N VAL A 135 6.59 1.58 0.91
CA VAL A 135 6.22 0.69 2.02
C VAL A 135 6.18 1.45 3.35
N LEU A 136 7.21 2.27 3.63
CA LEU A 136 7.27 3.07 4.86
C LEU A 136 6.20 4.16 4.88
N ALA A 137 5.99 4.87 3.77
CA ALA A 137 4.97 5.91 3.68
C ALA A 137 3.56 5.35 3.84
N ALA A 138 3.22 4.28 3.10
CA ALA A 138 1.92 3.61 3.20
C ALA A 138 1.72 2.99 4.59
N GLY A 139 2.76 2.37 5.16
CA GLY A 139 2.76 1.83 6.51
C GLY A 139 2.53 2.90 7.57
N ALA A 140 3.18 4.06 7.44
CA ALA A 140 3.00 5.20 8.35
C ALA A 140 1.55 5.71 8.36
N TRP A 141 0.96 5.93 7.19
CA TRP A 141 -0.44 6.34 7.07
C TRP A 141 -1.39 5.29 7.64
N SER A 142 -1.20 4.03 7.27
CA SER A 142 -2.06 2.94 7.73
C SER A 142 -2.00 2.77 9.25
N LEU A 143 -0.79 2.82 9.82
CA LEU A 143 -0.59 2.70 11.27
C LEU A 143 -1.14 3.90 12.02
N GLY A 144 -0.96 5.13 11.49
CA GLY A 144 -1.49 6.35 12.08
C GLY A 144 -3.02 6.36 12.14
N ILE A 145 -3.67 5.99 11.04
CA ILE A 145 -5.14 5.87 10.95
C ILE A 145 -5.62 4.75 11.89
N PHE A 146 -4.95 3.60 11.90
CA PHE A 146 -5.29 2.50 12.80
C PHE A 146 -5.17 2.91 14.27
N ALA A 147 -4.11 3.61 14.66
CA ALA A 147 -3.91 4.12 16.02
C ALA A 147 -5.02 5.09 16.43
N LEU A 148 -5.48 5.96 15.50
CA LEU A 148 -6.60 6.87 15.74
C LEU A 148 -7.89 6.10 15.98
N PHE A 149 -8.24 5.13 15.14
CA PHE A 149 -9.43 4.30 15.33
C PHE A 149 -9.35 3.47 16.62
N TYR A 150 -8.20 2.88 16.91
CA TYR A 150 -7.98 2.16 18.16
C TYR A 150 -8.24 3.05 19.38
N TYR A 151 -7.72 4.28 19.38
CA TYR A 151 -7.95 5.24 20.45
C TYR A 151 -9.44 5.58 20.59
N LEU A 152 -10.12 5.90 19.51
CA LEU A 152 -11.52 6.31 19.55
C LEU A 152 -12.44 5.17 20.00
N ILE A 153 -12.22 3.96 19.47
CA ILE A 153 -13.12 2.82 19.66
C ILE A 153 -12.77 2.04 20.93
N ASP A 154 -11.51 1.65 21.12
CA ASP A 154 -11.12 0.75 22.18
C ASP A 154 -10.75 1.49 23.47
N VAL A 155 -10.15 2.68 23.38
CA VAL A 155 -9.74 3.46 24.55
C VAL A 155 -10.86 4.39 25.02
N ARG A 156 -11.48 5.16 24.10
CA ARG A 156 -12.55 6.10 24.43
C ARG A 156 -13.94 5.48 24.46
N GLY A 157 -14.10 4.27 23.91
CA GLY A 157 -15.39 3.58 23.88
C GLY A 157 -16.42 4.21 22.93
N TRP A 158 -15.98 5.00 21.94
CA TRP A 158 -16.91 5.63 20.99
C TRP A 158 -17.38 4.60 19.98
N ARG A 159 -18.62 4.12 20.15
CA ARG A 159 -19.19 3.05 19.34
C ARG A 159 -20.16 3.52 18.25
N LYS A 160 -20.43 4.83 18.19
CA LYS A 160 -21.32 5.38 17.14
C LYS A 160 -20.65 5.23 15.76
N GLY A 161 -21.31 4.54 14.83
CA GLY A 161 -20.81 4.30 13.48
C GLY A 161 -19.82 3.14 13.33
N VAL A 162 -19.35 2.51 14.40
CA VAL A 162 -18.43 1.36 14.35
C VAL A 162 -19.00 0.21 13.53
N LEU A 163 -20.32 -0.03 13.63
CA LEU A 163 -21.00 -1.09 12.87
C LEU A 163 -20.77 -0.95 11.37
N PHE A 164 -20.80 0.27 10.83
CA PHE A 164 -20.53 0.52 9.40
C PHE A 164 -19.14 0.05 8.99
N PHE A 165 -18.10 0.45 9.72
CA PHE A 165 -16.73 0.02 9.43
C PHE A 165 -16.51 -1.48 9.67
N GLN A 166 -17.17 -2.05 10.68
CA GLN A 166 -17.11 -3.47 10.98
C GLN A 166 -17.72 -4.31 9.85
N VAL A 167 -18.90 -3.91 9.35
CA VAL A 167 -19.56 -4.60 8.22
C VAL A 167 -18.68 -4.54 6.96
N ILE A 168 -18.10 -3.38 6.65
CA ILE A 168 -17.19 -3.23 5.51
C ILE A 168 -15.94 -4.12 5.70
N GLY A 169 -15.33 -4.08 6.88
CA GLY A 169 -14.12 -4.86 7.18
C GLY A 169 -14.33 -6.37 7.11
N MET A 170 -15.45 -6.87 7.64
CA MET A 170 -15.80 -8.30 7.58
C MET A 170 -16.16 -8.76 6.16
N ASN A 171 -16.65 -7.86 5.31
CA ASN A 171 -17.06 -8.16 3.95
C ASN A 171 -16.12 -7.56 2.89
N SER A 172 -14.88 -7.27 3.25
CA SER A 172 -13.90 -6.61 2.37
C SER A 172 -13.70 -7.36 1.04
N ILE A 173 -13.61 -8.69 1.07
CA ILE A 173 -13.47 -9.53 -0.14
C ILE A 173 -14.74 -9.43 -0.99
N THR A 174 -15.93 -9.49 -0.38
CA THR A 174 -17.21 -9.38 -1.09
C THR A 174 -17.33 -8.01 -1.77
N ILE A 175 -16.95 -6.94 -1.08
CA ILE A 175 -16.98 -5.57 -1.63
C ILE A 175 -15.98 -5.45 -2.79
N TYR A 176 -14.75 -5.98 -2.64
CA TYR A 176 -13.76 -5.99 -3.71
C TYR A 176 -14.25 -6.76 -4.94
N MET A 177 -14.84 -7.93 -4.75
CA MET A 177 -15.44 -8.71 -5.83
C MET A 177 -16.62 -7.98 -6.46
N ALA A 178 -17.49 -7.39 -5.67
CA ALA A 178 -18.63 -6.62 -6.17
C ALA A 178 -18.19 -5.47 -7.08
N MET A 179 -17.11 -4.75 -6.75
CA MET A 179 -16.56 -3.68 -7.60
C MET A 179 -16.01 -4.19 -8.94
N ARG A 180 -15.67 -5.46 -9.05
CA ARG A 180 -15.22 -6.07 -10.32
C ARG A 180 -16.38 -6.59 -11.17
N ILE A 181 -17.46 -7.05 -10.54
CA ILE A 181 -18.65 -7.62 -11.21
C ILE A 181 -19.64 -6.50 -11.56
N VAL A 182 -19.82 -5.55 -10.67
CA VAL A 182 -20.78 -4.44 -10.81
C VAL A 182 -20.06 -3.23 -11.40
N SER A 183 -20.49 -2.81 -12.57
CA SER A 183 -20.00 -1.58 -13.19
C SER A 183 -20.60 -0.35 -12.51
N PHE A 184 -19.99 0.11 -11.42
CA PHE A 184 -20.41 1.31 -10.70
C PHE A 184 -20.49 2.56 -11.59
N PRO A 185 -19.60 2.80 -12.56
CA PRO A 185 -19.74 3.90 -13.52
C PRO A 185 -21.03 3.82 -14.34
N SER A 186 -21.46 2.61 -14.75
CA SER A 186 -22.70 2.44 -15.50
C SER A 186 -23.94 2.72 -14.63
N ILE A 187 -23.90 2.30 -13.36
CA ILE A 187 -24.96 2.58 -12.39
C ILE A 187 -25.02 4.08 -12.08
N SER A 188 -23.86 4.70 -11.84
CA SER A 188 -23.76 6.14 -11.60
C SER A 188 -24.32 6.93 -12.80
N LYS A 189 -23.96 6.56 -14.03
CA LYS A 189 -24.52 7.17 -15.25
C LYS A 189 -26.03 6.99 -15.37
N PHE A 190 -26.54 5.83 -15.00
CA PHE A 190 -27.98 5.57 -15.06
C PHE A 190 -28.77 6.47 -14.08
N PHE A 191 -28.32 6.57 -12.83
CA PHE A 191 -29.02 7.37 -11.81
C PHE A 191 -28.71 8.86 -11.87
N LEU A 192 -27.47 9.23 -12.19
CA LEU A 192 -27.01 10.61 -12.14
C LEU A 192 -26.89 11.27 -13.53
N GLY A 193 -26.99 10.49 -14.62
CA GLY A 193 -26.88 11.00 -15.98
C GLY A 193 -27.94 12.07 -16.33
N GLY A 194 -29.15 11.96 -15.75
CA GLY A 194 -30.18 12.98 -15.88
C GLY A 194 -29.87 14.29 -15.16
N LEU A 195 -29.14 14.21 -14.03
CA LEU A 195 -28.71 15.38 -13.27
C LEU A 195 -27.54 16.11 -13.96
N ALA A 196 -26.69 15.39 -14.67
CA ALA A 196 -25.56 15.97 -15.40
C ALA A 196 -25.99 16.95 -16.52
N GLY A 197 -27.21 16.79 -17.05
CA GLY A 197 -27.81 17.72 -18.01
C GLY A 197 -28.39 19.00 -17.41
N ILE A 198 -28.55 19.06 -16.09
CA ILE A 198 -29.16 20.20 -15.35
C ILE A 198 -28.06 21.05 -14.70
N VAL A 199 -26.86 20.52 -14.53
CA VAL A 199 -25.74 21.16 -13.83
C VAL A 199 -24.75 21.76 -14.83
N PRO A 200 -24.04 22.87 -14.54
CA PRO A 200 -23.02 23.43 -15.42
C PRO A 200 -22.00 22.37 -15.87
N GLU A 201 -21.52 22.48 -17.12
CA GLU A 201 -20.65 21.48 -17.77
C GLU A 201 -19.42 21.06 -16.95
N ASN A 202 -18.87 21.98 -16.16
CA ASN A 202 -17.70 21.73 -15.29
C ASN A 202 -17.98 20.74 -14.16
N VAL A 203 -19.23 20.65 -13.70
CA VAL A 203 -19.67 19.73 -12.63
C VAL A 203 -20.27 18.47 -13.24
N GLY A 204 -20.97 18.60 -14.37
CA GLY A 204 -21.53 17.47 -15.12
C GLY A 204 -20.46 16.49 -15.61
N SER A 205 -19.31 16.99 -16.06
CA SER A 205 -18.19 16.18 -16.49
C SER A 205 -17.55 15.39 -15.33
N LEU A 206 -17.48 15.96 -14.13
CA LEU A 206 -17.00 15.26 -12.91
C LEU A 206 -17.93 14.12 -12.50
N ILE A 207 -19.26 14.30 -12.60
CA ILE A 207 -20.27 13.28 -12.29
C ILE A 207 -20.19 12.08 -13.27
N LEU A 208 -19.81 12.33 -14.52
CA LEU A 208 -19.73 11.30 -15.57
C LEU A 208 -18.38 10.58 -15.63
N GLN A 209 -17.32 11.12 -14.99
CA GLN A 209 -15.98 10.54 -14.94
C GLN A 209 -15.74 9.62 -13.73
N THR A 210 -16.64 9.62 -12.74
CA THR A 210 -16.64 8.69 -11.60
C THR A 210 -17.44 7.43 -11.92
#